data_4d846624f9acad67e7be4b2f8d15d995
#
_entry.id   4d846624f9acad67e7be4b2f8d15d995
#
_cell.length_a   1.000
_cell.length_b   1.000
_cell.length_c   1.000
_cell.angle_alpha   90.00
_cell.angle_beta   90.00
_cell.angle_gamma   90.00
#
_symmetry.space_group_name_H-M   'P 1'
#
loop_
_entity.id
_entity.type
_entity.pdbx_description
1 polymer ?
#
loop_
_entity_poly.entity_id
_entity_poly.type
_entity_poly.pdbx_seq_one_letter_code
_entity_poly.pdbx_strand_id
1 'polypeptide(L)'
;MSGPTVRDVAEAAQVSLATVDRVLNNRGGVSAKVVDRVKAAVAQTGYVRNLAAANLSRRRVYRFCFVVPSGDTGFVALLHEALAREQQRLLEEQVLVQVVPTKAFDVEDQVAALRNLDCDAVAVMASEAPEINEEIASLHASGVRVISLVADLPSSGRDAYVGPDNVMAGRTAGEFMGRFIRDQGDVLMIAGSLAARDHSERLLGFRMVMQERFGGCTLLPAAQGGDNALRVEQIVLEAARDRRLAGIYAIGAGNRGLVRAVRTLDPKPITIVHELTPTSREALRSGTFDLVIDQDILSGVIAAVKIMRDLTEATTPPADAGRIKLNIYSRENIQ
;
A
#
# COMPACT_ATOMS: atom_id res chain seq x y z
N MET A 1 -24.67 -16.22 -22.85
CA MET A 1 -23.70 -17.08 -23.55
C MET A 1 -22.59 -17.39 -22.58
N SER A 2 -22.28 -18.66 -22.33
CA SER A 2 -21.15 -19.03 -21.46
C SER A 2 -19.85 -18.63 -22.14
N GLY A 3 -18.92 -18.02 -21.37
CA GLY A 3 -17.61 -17.64 -21.89
C GLY A 3 -16.78 -18.85 -22.36
N PRO A 4 -15.65 -18.62 -23.06
CA PRO A 4 -14.78 -19.68 -23.57
C PRO A 4 -14.25 -20.57 -22.43
N THR A 5 -14.14 -21.86 -22.71
CA THR A 5 -13.77 -22.90 -21.74
C THR A 5 -12.38 -23.47 -22.05
N VAL A 6 -11.80 -24.25 -21.10
CA VAL A 6 -10.55 -25.00 -21.35
C VAL A 6 -10.67 -25.97 -22.54
N ARG A 7 -11.89 -26.42 -22.87
CA ARG A 7 -12.15 -27.28 -24.03
C ARG A 7 -11.95 -26.50 -25.34
N ASP A 8 -12.41 -25.26 -25.39
CA ASP A 8 -12.25 -24.39 -26.57
C ASP A 8 -10.77 -24.10 -26.82
N VAL A 9 -9.99 -23.89 -25.74
CA VAL A 9 -8.52 -23.74 -25.84
C VAL A 9 -7.85 -25.02 -26.33
N ALA A 10 -8.26 -26.19 -25.83
CA ALA A 10 -7.71 -27.48 -26.27
C ALA A 10 -7.97 -27.76 -27.75
N GLU A 11 -9.18 -27.43 -28.22
CA GLU A 11 -9.57 -27.55 -29.62
C GLU A 11 -8.77 -26.59 -30.51
N ALA A 12 -8.70 -25.29 -30.11
CA ALA A 12 -7.93 -24.28 -30.85
C ALA A 12 -6.43 -24.61 -30.90
N ALA A 13 -5.86 -25.13 -29.82
CA ALA A 13 -4.45 -25.53 -29.75
C ALA A 13 -4.19 -26.93 -30.37
N GLN A 14 -5.21 -27.70 -30.74
CA GLN A 14 -5.10 -29.07 -31.21
C GLN A 14 -4.30 -29.98 -30.27
N VAL A 15 -4.61 -29.93 -28.98
CA VAL A 15 -3.97 -30.73 -27.93
C VAL A 15 -5.02 -31.30 -26.97
N SER A 16 -4.62 -32.26 -26.14
CA SER A 16 -5.52 -32.80 -25.12
C SER A 16 -5.80 -31.79 -24.00
N LEU A 17 -6.94 -31.92 -23.32
CA LEU A 17 -7.26 -31.15 -22.11
C LEU A 17 -6.16 -31.28 -21.04
N ALA A 18 -5.59 -32.48 -20.90
CA ALA A 18 -4.48 -32.70 -19.97
C ALA A 18 -3.21 -31.91 -20.35
N THR A 19 -2.97 -31.70 -21.64
CA THR A 19 -1.86 -30.89 -22.14
C THR A 19 -2.11 -29.41 -21.84
N VAL A 20 -3.33 -28.93 -22.10
CA VAL A 20 -3.72 -27.54 -21.74
C VAL A 20 -3.58 -27.33 -20.23
N ASP A 21 -4.08 -28.24 -19.40
CA ASP A 21 -3.94 -28.17 -17.95
C ASP A 21 -2.48 -28.11 -17.49
N ARG A 22 -1.60 -28.92 -18.09
CA ARG A 22 -0.16 -28.89 -17.79
C ARG A 22 0.46 -27.52 -18.14
N VAL A 23 0.14 -26.96 -19.31
CA VAL A 23 0.68 -25.68 -19.75
C VAL A 23 0.15 -24.54 -18.88
N LEU A 24 -1.17 -24.50 -18.65
CA LEU A 24 -1.80 -23.45 -17.83
C LEU A 24 -1.35 -23.49 -16.35
N ASN A 25 -0.86 -24.64 -15.89
CA ASN A 25 -0.38 -24.85 -14.52
C ASN A 25 1.16 -24.94 -14.43
N ASN A 26 1.90 -24.57 -15.48
CA ASN A 26 3.36 -24.65 -15.54
C ASN A 26 3.93 -26.02 -15.10
N ARG A 27 3.18 -27.10 -15.30
CA ARG A 27 3.66 -28.46 -15.02
C ARG A 27 4.55 -28.94 -16.17
N GLY A 28 5.76 -29.32 -15.87
CA GLY A 28 6.72 -29.81 -16.85
C GLY A 28 6.23 -30.98 -17.71
N GLY A 29 7.03 -31.39 -18.71
CA GLY A 29 6.72 -32.51 -19.60
C GLY A 29 5.94 -32.13 -20.86
N VAL A 30 5.92 -30.84 -21.22
CA VAL A 30 5.35 -30.31 -22.46
C VAL A 30 6.46 -29.58 -23.25
N SER A 31 6.59 -29.86 -24.55
CA SER A 31 7.60 -29.19 -25.38
C SER A 31 7.31 -27.70 -25.56
N ALA A 32 8.35 -26.86 -25.71
CA ALA A 32 8.21 -25.42 -25.90
C ALA A 32 7.23 -25.06 -27.04
N LYS A 33 7.31 -25.77 -28.16
CA LYS A 33 6.41 -25.59 -29.32
C LYS A 33 4.92 -25.79 -28.96
N VAL A 34 4.62 -26.72 -28.06
CA VAL A 34 3.25 -26.99 -27.60
C VAL A 34 2.82 -25.92 -26.60
N VAL A 35 3.71 -25.45 -25.74
CA VAL A 35 3.46 -24.34 -24.81
C VAL A 35 3.06 -23.09 -25.59
N ASP A 36 3.80 -22.74 -26.65
CA ASP A 36 3.54 -21.55 -27.47
C ASP A 36 2.17 -21.67 -28.20
N ARG A 37 1.82 -22.87 -28.72
CA ARG A 37 0.51 -23.10 -29.32
C ARG A 37 -0.64 -22.91 -28.33
N VAL A 38 -0.50 -23.43 -27.12
CA VAL A 38 -1.53 -23.27 -26.09
C VAL A 38 -1.67 -21.80 -25.68
N LYS A 39 -0.54 -21.07 -25.52
CA LYS A 39 -0.58 -19.63 -25.23
C LYS A 39 -1.26 -18.82 -26.34
N ALA A 40 -0.97 -19.14 -27.60
CA ALA A 40 -1.63 -18.52 -28.75
C ALA A 40 -3.14 -18.82 -28.78
N ALA A 41 -3.55 -20.05 -28.47
CA ALA A 41 -4.95 -20.44 -28.40
C ALA A 41 -5.70 -19.75 -27.28
N VAL A 42 -5.07 -19.54 -26.09
CA VAL A 42 -5.63 -18.76 -24.99
C VAL A 42 -5.90 -17.32 -25.45
N ALA A 43 -4.94 -16.68 -26.12
CA ALA A 43 -5.10 -15.33 -26.65
C ALA A 43 -6.20 -15.24 -27.73
N GLN A 44 -6.26 -16.24 -28.61
CA GLN A 44 -7.22 -16.30 -29.71
C GLN A 44 -8.66 -16.52 -29.21
N THR A 45 -8.86 -17.41 -28.23
CA THR A 45 -10.19 -17.73 -27.70
C THR A 45 -10.69 -16.70 -26.70
N GLY A 46 -9.82 -15.83 -26.19
CA GLY A 46 -10.16 -14.91 -25.09
C GLY A 46 -10.45 -15.67 -23.79
N TYR A 47 -9.92 -16.89 -23.65
CA TYR A 47 -10.12 -17.67 -22.42
C TYR A 47 -9.47 -16.99 -21.22
N VAL A 48 -10.30 -16.63 -20.25
CA VAL A 48 -9.84 -16.18 -18.94
C VAL A 48 -9.99 -17.36 -17.97
N ARG A 49 -8.86 -17.75 -17.35
CA ARG A 49 -8.86 -18.85 -16.39
C ARG A 49 -9.82 -18.54 -15.25
N ASN A 50 -10.85 -19.35 -15.08
CA ASN A 50 -11.72 -19.27 -13.92
C ASN A 50 -11.00 -19.96 -12.73
N LEU A 51 -10.28 -19.16 -11.95
CA LEU A 51 -9.53 -19.63 -10.78
C LEU A 51 -10.45 -20.24 -9.72
N ALA A 52 -11.66 -19.68 -9.56
CA ALA A 52 -12.65 -20.23 -8.64
C ALA A 52 -13.07 -21.65 -9.03
N ALA A 53 -13.33 -21.89 -10.32
CA ALA A 53 -13.68 -23.23 -10.81
C ALA A 53 -12.47 -24.21 -10.72
N ALA A 54 -11.25 -23.74 -10.99
CA ALA A 54 -10.03 -24.54 -10.88
C ALA A 54 -9.74 -24.92 -9.40
N ASN A 55 -9.94 -23.99 -8.48
CA ASN A 55 -9.76 -24.19 -7.05
C ASN A 55 -10.85 -25.09 -6.45
N LEU A 56 -12.10 -24.93 -6.92
CA LEU A 56 -13.20 -25.81 -6.53
C LEU A 56 -12.91 -27.26 -6.95
N SER A 57 -12.35 -27.48 -8.15
CA SER A 57 -11.97 -28.81 -8.62
C SER A 57 -10.80 -29.42 -7.82
N ARG A 58 -9.89 -28.57 -7.29
CA ARG A 58 -8.73 -28.98 -6.47
C ARG A 58 -9.03 -28.99 -4.97
N ARG A 59 -10.19 -28.49 -4.52
CA ARG A 59 -10.52 -28.28 -3.11
C ARG A 59 -9.43 -27.54 -2.32
N ARG A 60 -8.64 -26.67 -2.98
CA ARG A 60 -7.59 -25.89 -2.31
C ARG A 60 -8.20 -24.64 -1.72
N VAL A 61 -8.05 -24.47 -0.42
CA VAL A 61 -8.36 -23.27 0.32
C VAL A 61 -7.03 -22.56 0.63
N TYR A 62 -6.91 -21.27 0.28
CA TYR A 62 -5.77 -20.46 0.63
C TYR A 62 -5.99 -19.79 1.97
N ARG A 63 -4.97 -19.77 2.81
CA ARG A 63 -4.97 -19.07 4.09
C ARG A 63 -4.00 -17.91 4.01
N PHE A 64 -4.51 -16.69 3.98
CA PHE A 64 -3.72 -15.48 3.90
C PHE A 64 -3.84 -14.67 5.18
N CYS A 65 -2.69 -14.22 5.71
CA CYS A 65 -2.63 -13.35 6.85
C CYS A 65 -2.30 -11.92 6.41
N PHE A 66 -2.89 -10.94 7.11
CA PHE A 66 -2.52 -9.55 7.03
C PHE A 66 -2.07 -9.10 8.42
N VAL A 67 -0.76 -8.93 8.61
CA VAL A 67 -0.16 -8.39 9.83
C VAL A 67 -0.07 -6.88 9.65
N VAL A 68 -0.99 -6.15 10.28
CA VAL A 68 -1.19 -4.71 10.06
C VAL A 68 -1.49 -4.00 11.38
N PRO A 69 -1.18 -2.70 11.50
CA PRO A 69 -1.49 -1.95 12.71
C PRO A 69 -2.98 -1.99 13.06
N SER A 70 -3.28 -1.97 14.36
CA SER A 70 -4.64 -1.79 14.88
C SER A 70 -4.96 -0.30 15.04
N GLY A 71 -6.22 0.05 14.86
CA GLY A 71 -6.72 1.42 15.04
C GLY A 71 -8.06 1.63 14.35
N ASP A 72 -8.79 2.62 14.83
CA ASP A 72 -10.13 2.99 14.35
C ASP A 72 -10.15 4.33 13.60
N THR A 73 -8.99 4.90 13.34
CA THR A 73 -8.87 6.23 12.72
C THR A 73 -7.80 6.28 11.63
N GLY A 74 -7.98 7.24 10.73
CA GLY A 74 -7.02 7.52 9.67
C GLY A 74 -6.86 6.39 8.67
N PHE A 75 -5.63 6.18 8.20
CA PHE A 75 -5.27 5.17 7.22
C PHE A 75 -5.58 3.73 7.68
N VAL A 76 -5.31 3.44 8.95
CA VAL A 76 -5.50 2.09 9.52
C VAL A 76 -6.97 1.67 9.44
N ALA A 77 -7.89 2.57 9.78
CA ALA A 77 -9.33 2.30 9.67
C ALA A 77 -9.75 2.00 8.23
N LEU A 78 -9.26 2.78 7.25
CA LEU A 78 -9.54 2.56 5.83
C LEU A 78 -8.98 1.21 5.33
N LEU A 79 -7.81 0.80 5.82
CA LEU A 79 -7.23 -0.50 5.48
C LEU A 79 -8.08 -1.65 6.03
N HIS A 80 -8.50 -1.58 7.29
CA HIS A 80 -9.39 -2.58 7.90
C HIS A 80 -10.75 -2.64 7.19
N GLU A 81 -11.31 -1.49 6.80
CA GLU A 81 -12.55 -1.41 6.03
C GLU A 81 -12.39 -2.06 4.65
N ALA A 82 -11.29 -1.80 3.94
CA ALA A 82 -10.99 -2.43 2.65
C ALA A 82 -10.85 -3.95 2.77
N LEU A 83 -10.17 -4.46 3.79
CA LEU A 83 -10.05 -5.88 4.07
C LEU A 83 -11.41 -6.52 4.36
N ALA A 84 -12.23 -5.90 5.22
CA ALA A 84 -13.57 -6.39 5.54
C ALA A 84 -14.50 -6.42 4.32
N ARG A 85 -14.42 -5.41 3.46
CA ARG A 85 -15.19 -5.32 2.21
C ARG A 85 -14.90 -6.47 1.25
N GLU A 86 -13.63 -6.85 1.13
CA GLU A 86 -13.20 -7.92 0.23
C GLU A 86 -13.44 -9.32 0.80
N GLN A 87 -13.63 -9.46 2.11
CA GLN A 87 -13.67 -10.76 2.80
C GLN A 87 -14.70 -11.73 2.22
N GLN A 88 -15.92 -11.28 1.93
CA GLN A 88 -16.97 -12.15 1.40
C GLN A 88 -16.62 -12.64 0.00
N ARG A 89 -16.15 -11.76 -0.89
CA ARG A 89 -15.71 -12.12 -2.24
C ARG A 89 -14.56 -13.14 -2.20
N LEU A 90 -13.62 -12.93 -1.28
CA LEU A 90 -12.46 -13.81 -1.12
C LEU A 90 -12.86 -15.21 -0.62
N LEU A 91 -13.85 -15.30 0.26
CA LEU A 91 -14.42 -16.59 0.69
C LEU A 91 -15.02 -17.37 -0.49
N GLU A 92 -15.74 -16.71 -1.38
CA GLU A 92 -16.26 -17.32 -2.61
C GLU A 92 -15.14 -17.82 -3.53
N GLU A 93 -13.98 -17.17 -3.49
CA GLU A 93 -12.76 -17.56 -4.21
C GLU A 93 -11.91 -18.60 -3.46
N GLN A 94 -12.41 -19.17 -2.36
CA GLN A 94 -11.68 -20.12 -1.50
C GLN A 94 -10.42 -19.51 -0.86
N VAL A 95 -10.47 -18.23 -0.49
CA VAL A 95 -9.42 -17.50 0.24
C VAL A 95 -9.94 -17.14 1.63
N LEU A 96 -9.33 -17.70 2.66
CA LEU A 96 -9.54 -17.31 4.04
C LEU A 96 -8.54 -16.21 4.40
N VAL A 97 -9.05 -15.06 4.82
CA VAL A 97 -8.24 -13.93 5.26
C VAL A 97 -8.31 -13.82 6.77
N GLN A 98 -7.15 -13.82 7.41
CA GLN A 98 -6.97 -13.50 8.82
C GLN A 98 -6.25 -12.17 8.96
N VAL A 99 -6.81 -11.24 9.72
CA VAL A 99 -6.16 -10.00 10.09
C VAL A 99 -5.55 -10.17 11.48
N VAL A 100 -4.23 -9.94 11.58
CA VAL A 100 -3.48 -10.01 12.83
C VAL A 100 -3.07 -8.58 13.21
N PRO A 101 -3.74 -7.98 14.21
CA PRO A 101 -3.49 -6.60 14.58
C PRO A 101 -2.17 -6.47 15.34
N THR A 102 -1.45 -5.36 15.08
CA THR A 102 -0.23 -5.00 15.79
C THR A 102 -0.31 -3.56 16.30
N LYS A 103 0.58 -3.19 17.21
CA LYS A 103 0.79 -1.80 17.57
C LYS A 103 1.64 -1.11 16.52
N ALA A 104 1.21 0.08 16.08
CA ALA A 104 1.98 0.88 15.15
C ALA A 104 3.37 1.20 15.70
N PHE A 105 4.41 0.99 14.87
CA PHE A 105 5.82 1.27 15.18
C PHE A 105 6.43 0.49 16.38
N ASP A 106 5.75 -0.54 16.88
CA ASP A 106 6.21 -1.41 17.95
C ASP A 106 6.80 -2.70 17.35
N VAL A 107 8.13 -2.75 17.25
CA VAL A 107 8.85 -3.87 16.61
C VAL A 107 8.63 -5.17 17.38
N GLU A 108 8.60 -5.14 18.72
CA GLU A 108 8.42 -6.33 19.55
C GLU A 108 7.04 -6.96 19.33
N ASP A 109 5.99 -6.14 19.30
CA ASP A 109 4.62 -6.57 19.03
C ASP A 109 4.47 -7.11 17.58
N GLN A 110 5.12 -6.48 16.59
CA GLN A 110 5.14 -6.93 15.20
C GLN A 110 5.87 -8.28 15.04
N VAL A 111 7.00 -8.47 15.71
CA VAL A 111 7.73 -9.74 15.78
C VAL A 111 6.86 -10.85 16.40
N ALA A 112 6.21 -10.55 17.53
CA ALA A 112 5.33 -11.51 18.19
C ALA A 112 4.17 -11.95 17.28
N ALA A 113 3.62 -11.03 16.49
CA ALA A 113 2.56 -11.31 15.53
C ALA A 113 3.01 -12.21 14.36
N LEU A 114 4.29 -12.13 13.94
CA LEU A 114 4.83 -12.93 12.85
C LEU A 114 5.17 -14.38 13.26
N ARG A 115 5.51 -14.61 14.52
CA ARG A 115 6.06 -15.91 15.01
C ARG A 115 5.15 -17.11 14.88
N ASN A 116 3.85 -16.98 14.93
CA ASN A 116 2.92 -18.11 15.04
C ASN A 116 1.85 -18.09 13.96
N LEU A 117 2.22 -17.66 12.73
CA LEU A 117 1.28 -17.64 11.64
C LEU A 117 1.11 -19.03 11.01
N ASP A 118 -0.15 -19.47 10.91
CA ASP A 118 -0.53 -20.66 10.15
C ASP A 118 -1.22 -20.22 8.86
N CYS A 119 -0.40 -19.89 7.84
CA CYS A 119 -0.90 -19.39 6.56
C CYS A 119 0.00 -19.80 5.39
N ASP A 120 -0.53 -19.72 4.18
CA ASP A 120 0.22 -19.96 2.94
C ASP A 120 1.01 -18.72 2.52
N ALA A 121 0.49 -17.53 2.83
CA ALA A 121 1.16 -16.25 2.56
C ALA A 121 0.73 -15.18 3.56
N VAL A 122 1.61 -14.20 3.77
CA VAL A 122 1.36 -13.06 4.67
C VAL A 122 1.71 -11.73 3.99
N ALA A 123 0.84 -10.73 4.15
CA ALA A 123 1.09 -9.33 3.85
C ALA A 123 1.44 -8.60 5.16
N VAL A 124 2.61 -7.96 5.19
CA VAL A 124 3.17 -7.37 6.41
C VAL A 124 3.31 -5.86 6.25
N MET A 125 2.72 -5.11 7.16
CA MET A 125 2.99 -3.69 7.36
C MET A 125 3.75 -3.54 8.68
N ALA A 126 5.07 -3.43 8.61
CA ALA A 126 5.95 -3.40 9.77
C ALA A 126 7.07 -2.38 9.62
N SER A 127 7.75 -2.12 10.73
CA SER A 127 8.98 -1.32 10.76
C SER A 127 10.14 -2.09 10.14
N GLU A 128 11.08 -1.40 9.47
CA GLU A 128 12.31 -2.04 9.00
C GLU A 128 13.26 -2.23 10.19
N ALA A 129 13.41 -3.48 10.63
CA ALA A 129 14.23 -3.85 11.78
C ALA A 129 14.88 -5.24 11.57
N PRO A 130 16.07 -5.50 12.10
CA PRO A 130 16.73 -6.81 11.98
C PRO A 130 15.87 -7.96 12.49
N GLU A 131 15.14 -7.77 13.58
CA GLU A 131 14.28 -8.77 14.19
C GLU A 131 13.10 -9.15 13.28
N ILE A 132 12.54 -8.18 12.56
CA ILE A 132 11.51 -8.43 11.53
C ILE A 132 12.09 -9.23 10.36
N ASN A 133 13.32 -8.92 9.93
CA ASN A 133 13.97 -9.65 8.85
C ASN A 133 14.23 -11.12 9.24
N GLU A 134 14.62 -11.38 10.48
CA GLU A 134 14.81 -12.74 11.02
C GLU A 134 13.50 -13.54 11.02
N GLU A 135 12.39 -12.94 11.45
CA GLU A 135 11.08 -13.61 11.45
C GLU A 135 10.58 -13.86 10.01
N ILE A 136 10.81 -12.94 9.08
CA ILE A 136 10.48 -13.15 7.67
C ILE A 136 11.30 -14.30 7.08
N ALA A 137 12.59 -14.39 7.41
CA ALA A 137 13.42 -15.52 7.00
C ALA A 137 12.91 -16.86 7.58
N SER A 138 12.45 -16.87 8.84
CA SER A 138 11.82 -18.04 9.47
C SER A 138 10.52 -18.45 8.78
N LEU A 139 9.67 -17.50 8.41
CA LEU A 139 8.45 -17.76 7.64
C LEU A 139 8.78 -18.38 6.27
N HIS A 140 9.76 -17.86 5.56
CA HIS A 140 10.23 -18.45 4.29
C HIS A 140 10.75 -19.88 4.48
N ALA A 141 11.53 -20.15 5.54
CA ALA A 141 12.00 -21.49 5.84
C ALA A 141 10.86 -22.50 6.11
N SER A 142 9.72 -21.99 6.60
CA SER A 142 8.49 -22.77 6.80
C SER A 142 7.60 -22.86 5.54
N GLY A 143 8.04 -22.26 4.42
CA GLY A 143 7.31 -22.28 3.14
C GLY A 143 6.24 -21.20 2.99
N VAL A 144 6.12 -20.26 3.92
CA VAL A 144 5.19 -19.13 3.86
C VAL A 144 5.72 -18.06 2.92
N ARG A 145 4.88 -17.54 2.02
CA ARG A 145 5.22 -16.41 1.17
C ARG A 145 5.00 -15.10 1.89
N VAL A 146 5.93 -14.15 1.72
CA VAL A 146 5.88 -12.87 2.43
C VAL A 146 5.91 -11.70 1.46
N ILE A 147 4.92 -10.83 1.57
CA ILE A 147 4.92 -9.54 0.88
C ILE A 147 4.91 -8.38 1.89
N SER A 148 5.61 -7.30 1.57
CA SER A 148 5.46 -6.05 2.32
C SER A 148 4.30 -5.23 1.76
N LEU A 149 3.56 -4.54 2.66
CA LEU A 149 2.38 -3.75 2.32
C LEU A 149 2.57 -2.31 2.82
N VAL A 150 2.33 -1.31 1.96
CA VAL A 150 2.42 0.13 2.23
C VAL A 150 3.84 0.62 2.54
N ALA A 151 4.48 0.09 3.56
CA ALA A 151 5.90 0.31 3.88
C ALA A 151 6.72 -0.86 3.33
N ASP A 152 7.73 -0.55 2.52
CA ASP A 152 8.59 -1.59 1.95
C ASP A 152 9.63 -2.13 2.95
N LEU A 153 9.98 -3.42 2.82
CA LEU A 153 10.96 -4.12 3.65
C LEU A 153 12.05 -4.76 2.76
N PRO A 154 12.83 -3.99 2.00
CA PRO A 154 13.75 -4.54 0.98
C PRO A 154 14.86 -5.40 1.57
N SER A 155 15.27 -5.16 2.83
CA SER A 155 16.33 -5.91 3.51
C SER A 155 15.85 -7.25 4.07
N SER A 156 14.53 -7.53 4.07
CA SER A 156 13.95 -8.72 4.69
C SER A 156 13.95 -9.97 3.80
N GLY A 157 14.27 -9.83 2.51
CA GLY A 157 14.12 -10.91 1.55
C GLY A 157 12.68 -11.22 1.14
N ARG A 158 11.74 -10.30 1.41
CA ARG A 158 10.33 -10.41 0.99
C ARG A 158 10.17 -10.81 -0.48
N ASP A 159 9.13 -11.55 -0.82
CA ASP A 159 8.88 -11.98 -2.20
C ASP A 159 8.39 -10.82 -3.10
N ALA A 160 7.60 -9.88 -2.57
CA ALA A 160 7.11 -8.72 -3.32
C ALA A 160 6.77 -7.54 -2.39
N TYR A 161 6.60 -6.36 -2.99
CA TYR A 161 6.09 -5.15 -2.34
C TYR A 161 4.76 -4.72 -2.97
N VAL A 162 3.81 -4.32 -2.14
CA VAL A 162 2.54 -3.72 -2.56
C VAL A 162 2.37 -2.36 -1.88
N GLY A 163 2.42 -1.32 -2.68
CA GLY A 163 2.30 0.06 -2.20
C GLY A 163 2.68 1.09 -3.26
N PRO A 164 2.58 2.37 -2.92
CA PRO A 164 2.99 3.45 -3.80
C PRO A 164 4.52 3.60 -3.82
N ASP A 165 5.02 4.32 -4.82
CA ASP A 165 6.36 4.90 -4.75
C ASP A 165 6.34 6.09 -3.79
N ASN A 166 6.82 5.86 -2.55
CA ASN A 166 6.77 6.85 -1.48
C ASN A 166 7.72 8.04 -1.74
N VAL A 167 8.85 7.83 -2.43
CA VAL A 167 9.73 8.94 -2.85
C VAL A 167 8.99 9.83 -3.86
N MET A 168 8.31 9.24 -4.84
CA MET A 168 7.51 9.98 -5.81
C MET A 168 6.34 10.72 -5.13
N ALA A 169 5.70 10.12 -4.11
CA ALA A 169 4.66 10.79 -3.33
C ALA A 169 5.19 12.05 -2.63
N GLY A 170 6.35 11.94 -1.99
CA GLY A 170 7.03 13.09 -1.39
C GLY A 170 7.45 14.16 -2.40
N ARG A 171 8.01 13.76 -3.55
CA ARG A 171 8.35 14.67 -4.65
C ARG A 171 7.12 15.44 -5.16
N THR A 172 6.01 14.76 -5.28
CA THR A 172 4.72 15.36 -5.67
C THR A 172 4.27 16.41 -4.64
N ALA A 173 4.32 16.08 -3.35
CA ALA A 173 4.00 17.03 -2.29
C ALA A 173 4.91 18.26 -2.33
N GLY A 174 6.23 18.08 -2.55
CA GLY A 174 7.19 19.16 -2.65
C GLY A 174 6.92 20.10 -3.83
N GLU A 175 6.59 19.54 -5.01
CA GLU A 175 6.26 20.33 -6.20
C GLU A 175 5.03 21.22 -5.96
N PHE A 176 3.94 20.68 -5.38
CA PHE A 176 2.77 21.49 -5.07
C PHE A 176 3.03 22.48 -3.94
N MET A 177 3.72 22.08 -2.88
CA MET A 177 4.04 22.95 -1.77
C MET A 177 4.81 24.18 -2.25
N GLY A 178 5.93 24.00 -2.96
CA GLY A 178 6.76 25.10 -3.43
C GLY A 178 6.02 26.07 -4.35
N ARG A 179 5.18 25.55 -5.26
CA ARG A 179 4.33 26.38 -6.13
C ARG A 179 3.28 27.16 -5.36
N PHE A 180 2.63 26.57 -4.38
CA PHE A 180 1.55 27.22 -3.63
C PHE A 180 2.08 28.33 -2.70
N ILE A 181 3.23 28.11 -2.05
CA ILE A 181 3.85 29.13 -1.19
C ILE A 181 4.76 30.10 -1.96
N ARG A 182 4.86 29.94 -3.29
CA ARG A 182 5.66 30.81 -4.18
C ARG A 182 7.13 30.91 -3.78
N ASP A 183 7.73 29.76 -3.43
CA ASP A 183 9.13 29.63 -3.05
C ASP A 183 9.57 30.55 -1.89
N GLN A 184 8.71 30.75 -0.88
CA GLN A 184 9.03 31.59 0.28
C GLN A 184 8.45 31.09 1.57
N GLY A 185 9.23 31.18 2.66
CA GLY A 185 8.80 30.97 4.04
C GLY A 185 9.13 29.61 4.63
N ASP A 186 8.72 29.45 5.86
CA ASP A 186 9.00 28.26 6.67
C ASP A 186 7.99 27.15 6.40
N VAL A 187 8.50 25.93 6.16
CA VAL A 187 7.68 24.73 5.94
C VAL A 187 7.92 23.72 7.05
N LEU A 188 6.88 23.40 7.78
CA LEU A 188 6.87 22.36 8.82
C LEU A 188 6.58 20.99 8.20
N MET A 189 7.40 19.99 8.52
CA MET A 189 7.18 18.59 8.13
C MET A 189 6.85 17.76 9.36
N ILE A 190 5.76 16.95 9.30
CA ILE A 190 5.31 16.12 10.41
C ILE A 190 5.15 14.69 9.91
N ALA A 191 5.91 13.76 10.47
CA ALA A 191 5.80 12.32 10.21
C ALA A 191 5.16 11.60 11.42
N GLY A 192 4.59 10.43 11.21
CA GLY A 192 4.20 9.56 12.31
C GLY A 192 5.46 9.08 13.04
N SER A 193 6.32 8.38 12.35
CA SER A 193 7.65 7.94 12.82
C SER A 193 8.67 8.07 11.69
N LEU A 194 9.88 8.51 11.99
CA LEU A 194 11.00 8.53 11.06
C LEU A 194 11.65 7.13 10.88
N ALA A 195 11.32 6.19 11.75
CA ALA A 195 11.70 4.78 11.58
C ALA A 195 10.78 4.03 10.60
N ALA A 196 9.62 4.58 10.28
CA ALA A 196 8.74 4.05 9.23
C ALA A 196 9.31 4.43 7.86
N ARG A 197 9.58 3.41 7.04
CA ARG A 197 10.24 3.61 5.75
C ARG A 197 9.42 4.47 4.78
N ASP A 198 8.13 4.23 4.68
CA ASP A 198 7.21 5.03 3.86
C ASP A 198 7.25 6.53 4.24
N HIS A 199 7.29 6.83 5.54
CA HIS A 199 7.42 8.22 6.03
C HIS A 199 8.77 8.83 5.67
N SER A 200 9.87 8.11 5.87
CA SER A 200 11.21 8.61 5.56
C SER A 200 11.44 8.78 4.05
N GLU A 201 10.88 7.89 3.22
CA GLU A 201 10.93 8.01 1.76
C GLU A 201 10.10 9.20 1.25
N ARG A 202 8.89 9.42 1.79
CA ARG A 202 8.07 10.61 1.49
C ARG A 202 8.80 11.89 1.87
N LEU A 203 9.42 11.91 3.05
CA LEU A 203 10.21 13.05 3.51
C LEU A 203 11.43 13.30 2.62
N LEU A 204 12.15 12.24 2.22
CA LEU A 204 13.27 12.32 1.28
C LEU A 204 12.83 12.97 -0.04
N GLY A 205 11.78 12.42 -0.67
CA GLY A 205 11.27 12.94 -1.94
C GLY A 205 10.84 14.40 -1.85
N PHE A 206 10.18 14.79 -0.76
CA PHE A 206 9.78 16.18 -0.50
C PHE A 206 10.99 17.12 -0.42
N ARG A 207 11.97 16.77 0.42
CA ARG A 207 13.19 17.56 0.59
C ARG A 207 13.95 17.72 -0.72
N MET A 208 14.07 16.65 -1.51
CA MET A 208 14.76 16.70 -2.82
C MET A 208 14.16 17.78 -3.71
N VAL A 209 12.84 17.79 -3.91
CA VAL A 209 12.19 18.79 -4.78
C VAL A 209 12.30 20.20 -4.21
N MET A 210 12.07 20.35 -2.90
CA MET A 210 12.16 21.67 -2.26
C MET A 210 13.57 22.26 -2.38
N GLN A 211 14.61 21.45 -2.19
CA GLN A 211 16.01 21.89 -2.33
C GLN A 211 16.42 22.13 -3.80
N GLU A 212 15.96 21.26 -4.71
CA GLU A 212 16.30 21.37 -6.14
C GLU A 212 15.65 22.58 -6.83
N ARG A 213 14.41 22.96 -6.43
CA ARG A 213 13.56 23.86 -7.20
C ARG A 213 13.02 25.06 -6.43
N PHE A 214 12.99 24.99 -5.10
CA PHE A 214 12.35 25.97 -4.22
C PHE A 214 13.28 26.34 -3.05
N GLY A 215 14.49 26.80 -3.39
CA GLY A 215 15.54 27.13 -2.43
C GLY A 215 15.27 28.37 -1.58
N GLY A 216 14.24 29.16 -1.90
CA GLY A 216 13.76 30.26 -1.08
C GLY A 216 12.97 29.84 0.16
N CYS A 217 12.59 28.56 0.25
CA CYS A 217 11.86 28.01 1.40
C CYS A 217 12.81 27.47 2.47
N THR A 218 12.48 27.71 3.73
CA THR A 218 13.17 27.13 4.88
C THR A 218 12.45 25.87 5.32
N LEU A 219 13.09 24.71 5.18
CA LEU A 219 12.54 23.44 5.70
C LEU A 219 12.91 23.29 7.17
N LEU A 220 11.91 23.30 8.05
CA LEU A 220 12.11 23.04 9.47
C LEU A 220 12.50 21.57 9.70
N PRO A 221 13.21 21.26 10.83
CA PRO A 221 13.43 19.87 11.21
C PRO A 221 12.12 19.07 11.23
N ALA A 222 12.12 17.85 10.69
CA ALA A 222 10.92 17.02 10.70
C ALA A 222 10.56 16.59 12.13
N ALA A 223 9.32 16.83 12.51
CA ALA A 223 8.79 16.43 13.80
C ALA A 223 8.09 15.07 13.73
N GLN A 224 8.09 14.33 14.83
CA GLN A 224 7.41 13.04 14.95
C GLN A 224 6.14 13.18 15.81
N GLY A 225 4.99 12.96 15.15
CA GLY A 225 3.68 13.05 15.78
C GLY A 225 3.18 11.74 16.40
N GLY A 226 3.82 10.59 16.06
CA GLY A 226 3.41 9.26 16.54
C GLY A 226 1.96 8.92 16.15
N ASP A 227 1.48 9.45 15.02
CA ASP A 227 0.08 9.36 14.56
C ASP A 227 -0.97 9.80 15.61
N ASN A 228 -0.51 10.59 16.58
CA ASN A 228 -1.32 11.08 17.70
C ASN A 228 -1.82 12.52 17.43
N ALA A 229 -3.15 12.68 17.43
CA ALA A 229 -3.77 13.96 17.11
C ALA A 229 -3.40 15.10 18.08
N LEU A 230 -3.28 14.83 19.38
CA LEU A 230 -2.91 15.85 20.36
C LEU A 230 -1.44 16.26 20.18
N ARG A 231 -0.57 15.29 19.90
CA ARG A 231 0.84 15.57 19.66
C ARG A 231 1.06 16.38 18.39
N VAL A 232 0.35 16.05 17.31
CA VAL A 232 0.39 16.81 16.04
C VAL A 232 -0.08 18.24 16.25
N GLU A 233 -1.18 18.46 17.00
CA GLU A 233 -1.66 19.79 17.35
C GLU A 233 -0.61 20.60 18.11
N GLN A 234 0.00 20.03 19.15
CA GLN A 234 1.07 20.67 19.91
C GLN A 234 2.26 21.04 19.04
N ILE A 235 2.75 20.14 18.19
CA ILE A 235 3.87 20.40 17.27
C ILE A 235 3.59 21.62 16.38
N VAL A 236 2.39 21.72 15.82
CA VAL A 236 2.03 22.85 14.95
C VAL A 236 1.97 24.15 15.73
N LEU A 237 1.31 24.15 16.89
CA LEU A 237 1.20 25.36 17.73
C LEU A 237 2.55 25.83 18.28
N GLU A 238 3.41 24.91 18.67
CA GLU A 238 4.80 25.21 19.11
C GLU A 238 5.61 25.82 17.96
N ALA A 239 5.55 25.19 16.75
CA ALA A 239 6.26 25.69 15.60
C ALA A 239 5.76 27.07 15.14
N ALA A 240 4.48 27.38 15.32
CA ALA A 240 3.88 28.66 14.92
C ALA A 240 4.03 29.77 15.98
N ARG A 241 4.55 29.47 17.19
CA ARG A 241 4.62 30.45 18.30
C ARG A 241 5.49 31.66 17.94
N ASP A 242 6.67 31.39 17.36
CA ASP A 242 7.71 32.40 17.14
C ASP A 242 7.99 32.65 15.65
N ARG A 243 7.16 32.08 14.78
CA ARG A 243 7.33 32.18 13.32
C ARG A 243 6.01 32.02 12.57
N ARG A 244 5.96 32.60 11.40
CA ARG A 244 4.88 32.41 10.45
C ARG A 244 5.15 31.20 9.57
N LEU A 245 4.37 30.13 9.70
CA LEU A 245 4.45 28.98 8.80
C LEU A 245 3.82 29.32 7.44
N ALA A 246 4.57 29.15 6.35
CA ALA A 246 4.06 29.25 5.00
C ALA A 246 3.37 27.95 4.56
N GLY A 247 3.93 26.81 4.98
CA GLY A 247 3.42 25.49 4.63
C GLY A 247 3.55 24.45 5.75
N ILE A 248 2.66 23.44 5.69
CA ILE A 248 2.72 22.24 6.53
C ILE A 248 2.58 21.02 5.63
N TYR A 249 3.55 20.12 5.70
CA TYR A 249 3.47 18.80 5.07
C TYR A 249 3.32 17.72 6.12
N ALA A 250 2.11 17.16 6.26
CA ALA A 250 1.84 16.07 7.20
C ALA A 250 1.84 14.72 6.47
N ILE A 251 2.85 13.92 6.79
CA ILE A 251 3.21 12.66 6.11
C ILE A 251 2.45 11.48 6.71
N GLY A 252 2.23 11.50 8.03
CA GLY A 252 1.55 10.45 8.79
C GLY A 252 0.11 10.81 9.18
N ALA A 253 -0.45 10.07 10.13
CA ALA A 253 -1.77 10.31 10.70
C ALA A 253 -1.76 11.43 11.75
N GLY A 254 -2.91 11.66 12.41
CA GLY A 254 -3.08 12.75 13.39
C GLY A 254 -3.80 13.96 12.82
N ASN A 255 -4.38 13.85 11.62
CA ASN A 255 -5.04 14.94 10.90
C ASN A 255 -6.13 15.67 11.70
N ARG A 256 -6.80 15.02 12.68
CA ARG A 256 -7.75 15.70 13.58
C ARG A 256 -7.09 16.83 14.38
N GLY A 257 -5.87 16.58 14.89
CA GLY A 257 -5.10 17.60 15.61
C GLY A 257 -4.57 18.67 14.66
N LEU A 258 -4.11 18.28 13.49
CA LEU A 258 -3.68 19.22 12.45
C LEU A 258 -4.80 20.20 12.08
N VAL A 259 -6.03 19.71 11.86
CA VAL A 259 -7.20 20.57 11.56
C VAL A 259 -7.44 21.57 12.67
N ARG A 260 -7.39 21.14 13.95
CA ARG A 260 -7.59 22.07 15.08
C ARG A 260 -6.53 23.17 15.11
N ALA A 261 -5.26 22.79 14.96
CA ALA A 261 -4.19 23.76 14.97
C ALA A 261 -4.25 24.72 13.79
N VAL A 262 -4.39 24.22 12.55
CA VAL A 262 -4.41 25.06 11.33
C VAL A 262 -5.54 26.09 11.36
N ARG A 263 -6.70 25.75 11.93
CA ARG A 263 -7.84 26.68 12.07
C ARG A 263 -7.58 27.88 12.99
N THR A 264 -6.59 27.79 13.86
CA THR A 264 -6.22 28.90 14.76
C THR A 264 -5.14 29.81 14.20
N LEU A 265 -4.52 29.41 13.09
CA LEU A 265 -3.41 30.16 12.49
C LEU A 265 -3.91 31.20 11.47
N ASP A 266 -3.41 32.44 11.60
CA ASP A 266 -3.65 33.51 10.66
C ASP A 266 -2.31 34.21 10.31
N PRO A 267 -1.92 34.24 9.06
CA PRO A 267 -2.59 33.58 7.94
C PRO A 267 -2.47 32.05 8.00
N LYS A 268 -3.47 31.38 7.43
CA LYS A 268 -3.51 29.93 7.30
C LYS A 268 -2.33 29.45 6.41
N PRO A 269 -1.50 28.50 6.88
CA PRO A 269 -0.45 27.89 6.05
C PRO A 269 -1.05 26.99 4.97
N ILE A 270 -0.39 26.87 3.83
CA ILE A 270 -0.68 25.82 2.85
C ILE A 270 -0.48 24.46 3.50
N THR A 271 -1.48 23.61 3.46
CA THR A 271 -1.46 22.32 4.16
C THR A 271 -1.68 21.17 3.20
N ILE A 272 -0.65 20.33 3.05
CA ILE A 272 -0.66 19.11 2.23
C ILE A 272 -0.55 17.91 3.16
N VAL A 273 -1.46 16.94 2.98
CA VAL A 273 -1.51 15.73 3.82
C VAL A 273 -1.60 14.47 2.97
N HIS A 274 -1.43 13.34 3.61
CA HIS A 274 -1.70 12.03 3.00
C HIS A 274 -3.04 11.47 3.47
N GLU A 275 -3.62 10.60 2.64
CA GLU A 275 -4.81 9.79 2.82
C GLU A 275 -6.12 10.56 2.86
N LEU A 276 -7.05 10.17 1.99
CA LEU A 276 -8.38 10.77 1.90
C LEU A 276 -9.34 10.15 2.93
N THR A 277 -9.03 10.37 4.20
CA THR A 277 -9.87 9.97 5.34
C THR A 277 -11.11 10.88 5.46
N PRO A 278 -12.14 10.51 6.23
CA PRO A 278 -13.27 11.42 6.51
C PRO A 278 -12.83 12.79 7.02
N THR A 279 -11.80 12.83 7.89
CA THR A 279 -11.24 14.09 8.43
C THR A 279 -10.57 14.93 7.36
N SER A 280 -9.71 14.37 6.53
CA SER A 280 -9.01 15.11 5.47
C SER A 280 -9.95 15.53 4.34
N ARG A 281 -10.98 14.72 4.03
CA ARG A 281 -12.05 15.06 3.09
C ARG A 281 -12.82 16.30 3.53
N GLU A 282 -13.24 16.34 4.79
CA GLU A 282 -13.94 17.49 5.34
C GLU A 282 -13.02 18.73 5.43
N ALA A 283 -11.75 18.52 5.77
CA ALA A 283 -10.76 19.59 5.81
C ALA A 283 -10.47 20.19 4.42
N LEU A 284 -10.49 19.39 3.35
CA LEU A 284 -10.43 19.88 1.96
C LEU A 284 -11.69 20.71 1.62
N ARG A 285 -12.90 20.18 1.91
CA ARG A 285 -14.17 20.88 1.63
C ARG A 285 -14.25 22.23 2.31
N SER A 286 -13.82 22.30 3.56
CA SER A 286 -13.79 23.56 4.33
C SER A 286 -12.63 24.48 3.97
N GLY A 287 -11.71 24.05 3.09
CA GLY A 287 -10.50 24.80 2.75
C GLY A 287 -9.47 24.87 3.89
N THR A 288 -9.57 24.02 4.91
CA THR A 288 -8.55 23.91 5.96
C THR A 288 -7.29 23.25 5.42
N PHE A 289 -7.42 22.20 4.58
CA PHE A 289 -6.34 21.61 3.81
C PHE A 289 -6.44 22.03 2.35
N ASP A 290 -5.30 22.07 1.66
CA ASP A 290 -5.20 22.53 0.27
C ASP A 290 -5.02 21.34 -0.69
N LEU A 291 -4.39 20.26 -0.25
CA LEU A 291 -4.16 19.06 -1.04
C LEU A 291 -4.13 17.80 -0.19
N VAL A 292 -4.68 16.71 -0.71
CA VAL A 292 -4.51 15.36 -0.18
C VAL A 292 -3.89 14.47 -1.25
N ILE A 293 -2.80 13.81 -0.92
CA ILE A 293 -2.19 12.76 -1.73
C ILE A 293 -2.66 11.43 -1.16
N ASP A 294 -3.36 10.66 -1.96
CA ASP A 294 -4.01 9.43 -1.54
C ASP A 294 -3.48 8.23 -2.30
N GLN A 295 -3.36 7.11 -1.63
CA GLN A 295 -3.11 5.82 -2.24
C GLN A 295 -4.42 5.00 -2.26
N ASP A 296 -4.68 4.32 -3.36
CA ASP A 296 -5.87 3.48 -3.48
C ASP A 296 -5.70 2.20 -2.63
N ILE A 297 -6.13 2.28 -1.36
CA ILE A 297 -6.01 1.19 -0.38
C ILE A 297 -6.74 -0.06 -0.85
N LEU A 298 -7.93 0.08 -1.44
CA LEU A 298 -8.70 -1.07 -1.91
C LEU A 298 -7.97 -1.79 -3.05
N SER A 299 -7.44 -1.05 -4.01
CA SER A 299 -6.60 -1.61 -5.07
C SER A 299 -5.34 -2.28 -4.49
N GLY A 300 -4.77 -1.72 -3.41
CA GLY A 300 -3.66 -2.32 -2.67
C GLY A 300 -4.02 -3.68 -2.07
N VAL A 301 -5.15 -3.79 -1.39
CA VAL A 301 -5.64 -5.06 -0.82
C VAL A 301 -5.88 -6.10 -1.91
N ILE A 302 -6.54 -5.72 -3.01
CA ILE A 302 -6.80 -6.61 -4.15
C ILE A 302 -5.49 -7.09 -4.80
N ALA A 303 -4.54 -6.19 -5.00
CA ALA A 303 -3.21 -6.53 -5.55
C ALA A 303 -2.43 -7.46 -4.61
N ALA A 304 -2.47 -7.21 -3.30
CA ALA A 304 -1.82 -8.04 -2.29
C ALA A 304 -2.35 -9.48 -2.33
N VAL A 305 -3.66 -9.66 -2.31
CA VAL A 305 -4.29 -11.00 -2.41
C VAL A 305 -3.91 -11.72 -3.69
N LYS A 306 -3.93 -11.00 -4.83
CA LYS A 306 -3.54 -11.57 -6.13
C LYS A 306 -2.08 -12.02 -6.13
N ILE A 307 -1.16 -11.18 -5.65
CA ILE A 307 0.27 -11.47 -5.59
C ILE A 307 0.54 -12.65 -4.64
N MET A 308 -0.07 -12.67 -3.45
CA MET A 308 0.06 -13.77 -2.51
C MET A 308 -0.41 -15.10 -3.13
N ARG A 309 -1.51 -15.08 -3.89
CA ARG A 309 -2.00 -16.25 -4.62
C ARG A 309 -1.01 -16.70 -5.69
N ASP A 310 -0.54 -15.79 -6.53
CA ASP A 310 0.43 -16.09 -7.60
C ASP A 310 1.70 -16.71 -7.01
N LEU A 311 2.25 -16.15 -5.95
CA LEU A 311 3.42 -16.68 -5.24
C LEU A 311 3.18 -18.06 -4.64
N THR A 312 2.03 -18.29 -4.03
CA THR A 312 1.64 -19.58 -3.43
C THR A 312 1.44 -20.66 -4.51
N GLU A 313 1.07 -20.27 -5.72
CA GLU A 313 0.97 -21.15 -6.90
C GLU A 313 2.31 -21.29 -7.66
N ALA A 314 3.42 -20.79 -7.11
CA ALA A 314 4.73 -20.72 -7.75
C ALA A 314 4.71 -20.00 -9.12
N THR A 315 3.82 -19.02 -9.26
CA THR A 315 3.74 -18.12 -10.41
C THR A 315 4.44 -16.82 -10.06
N THR A 316 5.35 -16.34 -10.91
CA THR A 316 6.01 -15.06 -10.69
C THR A 316 5.07 -13.91 -11.08
N PRO A 317 4.67 -13.04 -10.15
CA PRO A 317 3.86 -11.88 -10.50
C PRO A 317 4.68 -10.89 -11.37
N PRO A 318 4.02 -10.08 -12.23
CA PRO A 318 4.68 -8.98 -12.92
C PRO A 318 5.40 -8.05 -11.96
N ALA A 319 6.53 -7.47 -12.36
CA ALA A 319 7.37 -6.62 -11.50
C ALA A 319 6.65 -5.37 -10.96
N ASP A 320 5.63 -4.89 -11.67
CA ASP A 320 4.82 -3.72 -11.32
C ASP A 320 3.43 -4.08 -10.73
N ALA A 321 3.15 -5.37 -10.53
CA ALA A 321 1.84 -5.84 -10.06
C ALA A 321 1.43 -5.25 -8.70
N GLY A 322 2.40 -4.93 -7.84
CA GLY A 322 2.19 -4.33 -6.53
C GLY A 322 2.23 -2.80 -6.52
N ARG A 323 2.50 -2.14 -7.66
CA ARG A 323 2.61 -0.69 -7.70
C ARG A 323 1.23 -0.02 -7.64
N ILE A 324 0.97 0.68 -6.56
CA ILE A 324 -0.28 1.42 -6.34
C ILE A 324 -0.12 2.86 -6.82
N LYS A 325 -1.10 3.33 -7.59
CA LYS A 325 -1.13 4.71 -8.10
C LYS A 325 -1.46 5.69 -6.99
N LEU A 326 -0.88 6.88 -7.10
CA LEU A 326 -1.23 8.02 -6.26
C LEU A 326 -2.37 8.81 -6.92
N ASN A 327 -3.36 9.17 -6.12
CA ASN A 327 -4.41 10.09 -6.47
C ASN A 327 -4.17 11.43 -5.78
N ILE A 328 -4.51 12.52 -6.44
CA ILE A 328 -4.36 13.87 -5.90
C ILE A 328 -5.74 14.49 -5.80
N TYR A 329 -6.09 14.92 -4.59
CA TYR A 329 -7.37 15.54 -4.30
C TYR A 329 -7.18 16.98 -3.82
N SER A 330 -7.96 17.86 -4.41
CA SER A 330 -8.20 19.22 -3.99
C SER A 330 -9.67 19.40 -3.65
N ARG A 331 -10.07 20.58 -3.19
CA ARG A 331 -11.46 20.89 -2.92
C ARG A 331 -12.39 20.66 -4.13
N GLU A 332 -11.88 20.80 -5.34
CA GLU A 332 -12.70 20.79 -6.56
C GLU A 332 -12.92 19.40 -7.17
N ASN A 333 -12.15 18.38 -6.78
CA ASN A 333 -12.27 17.02 -7.32
C ASN A 333 -12.61 15.95 -6.30
N ILE A 334 -13.07 16.32 -5.11
CA ILE A 334 -13.63 15.40 -4.10
C ILE A 334 -15.15 15.31 -4.24
N GLN A 335 -15.68 14.12 -4.30
CA GLN A 335 -17.10 13.82 -4.29
C GLN A 335 -17.66 13.70 -2.87
#